data_a50922bbc807b8cddd5d7b8680a20e59
#
_entry.id   a50922bbc807b8cddd5d7b8680a20e59
#
_cell.length_a   1.000
_cell.length_b   1.000
_cell.length_c   1.000
_cell.angle_alpha   90.00
_cell.angle_beta   90.00
_cell.angle_gamma   90.00
#
_symmetry.space_group_name_H-M   'P 1'
#
loop_
_entity.id
_entity.type
_entity.pdbx_description
1 polymer ?
#
loop_
_entity_poly.entity_id
_entity_poly.type
_entity_poly.pdbx_seq_one_letter_code
_entity_poly.pdbx_strand_id
1 'polypeptide(L)'
;QCTGDLHIDGHHTVEDVGIVLGQALAQALGDRAGIRRYADATVPLDEALVRAVMDVSGRPFLSYHVDIPKWQMLGDYDVFLTPEFFRALALNAGLTVHIDLVRGENPHHIVEALFKAFGRVLDQATVVDPRVRGVPSTKGVL
;
A
#
# COMPACT_ATOMS: atom_id res chain seq x y z
N GLN A 1 -14.57 2.13 -12.08
CA GLN A 1 -14.18 2.51 -13.45
C GLN A 1 -13.30 3.74 -13.37
N CYS A 2 -12.16 3.73 -14.06
CA CYS A 2 -11.25 4.86 -14.17
C CYS A 2 -11.15 5.27 -15.65
N THR A 3 -11.12 6.57 -15.93
CA THR A 3 -10.84 7.11 -17.25
C THR A 3 -9.75 8.15 -17.06
N GLY A 4 -8.62 7.98 -17.74
CA GLY A 4 -7.46 8.85 -17.64
C GLY A 4 -6.90 9.23 -18.99
N ASP A 5 -5.87 10.06 -18.99
CA ASP A 5 -5.17 10.59 -20.15
C ASP A 5 -4.08 9.62 -20.69
N LEU A 6 -4.44 8.34 -20.79
CA LEU A 6 -3.54 7.25 -21.22
C LEU A 6 -2.86 7.48 -22.58
N HIS A 7 -3.35 8.45 -23.37
CA HIS A 7 -2.71 8.88 -24.60
C HIS A 7 -1.39 9.64 -24.37
N ILE A 8 -1.16 10.10 -23.13
CA ILE A 8 0.12 10.68 -22.69
C ILE A 8 0.99 9.57 -22.12
N ASP A 9 0.58 9.02 -20.97
CA ASP A 9 1.13 7.82 -20.34
C ASP A 9 0.19 7.32 -19.23
N GLY A 10 0.61 6.31 -18.47
CA GLY A 10 -0.17 5.78 -17.34
C GLY A 10 0.04 6.50 -16.00
N HIS A 11 0.98 7.46 -15.90
CA HIS A 11 1.45 8.03 -14.63
C HIS A 11 0.31 8.72 -13.86
N HIS A 12 -0.34 9.70 -14.49
CA HIS A 12 -1.43 10.45 -13.86
C HIS A 12 -2.57 9.52 -13.41
N THR A 13 -2.93 8.56 -14.25
CA THR A 13 -4.01 7.61 -13.93
C THR A 13 -3.67 6.74 -12.71
N VAL A 14 -2.44 6.24 -12.64
CA VAL A 14 -1.97 5.41 -11.51
C VAL A 14 -1.90 6.23 -10.23
N GLU A 15 -1.38 7.44 -10.29
CA GLU A 15 -1.30 8.36 -9.16
C GLU A 15 -2.70 8.76 -8.67
N ASP A 16 -3.59 9.19 -9.56
CA ASP A 16 -4.95 9.60 -9.22
C ASP A 16 -5.77 8.47 -8.58
N VAL A 17 -5.61 7.23 -9.06
CA VAL A 17 -6.23 6.05 -8.44
C VAL A 17 -5.68 5.87 -7.02
N GLY A 18 -4.38 6.02 -6.82
CA GLY A 18 -3.76 5.98 -5.49
C GLY A 18 -4.31 7.06 -4.55
N ILE A 19 -4.43 8.30 -5.04
CA ILE A 19 -5.00 9.43 -4.29
C ILE A 19 -6.44 9.14 -3.86
N VAL A 20 -7.30 8.78 -4.80
CA VAL A 20 -8.73 8.55 -4.53
C VAL A 20 -8.95 7.39 -3.59
N LEU A 21 -8.21 6.27 -3.77
CA LEU A 21 -8.27 5.14 -2.86
C LEU A 21 -7.75 5.51 -1.46
N GLY A 22 -6.68 6.28 -1.37
CA GLY A 22 -6.15 6.77 -0.09
C GLY A 22 -7.16 7.64 0.66
N GLN A 23 -7.80 8.58 -0.03
CA GLN A 23 -8.84 9.43 0.54
C GLN A 23 -10.07 8.62 1.00
N ALA A 24 -10.53 7.68 0.18
CA ALA A 24 -11.64 6.80 0.52
C ALA A 24 -11.32 5.96 1.76
N LEU A 25 -10.10 5.43 1.86
CA LEU A 25 -9.63 4.68 3.01
C LEU A 25 -9.56 5.54 4.27
N ALA A 26 -9.02 6.77 4.18
CA ALA A 26 -9.01 7.71 5.30
C ALA A 26 -10.41 8.02 5.81
N GLN A 27 -11.36 8.22 4.89
CA GLN A 27 -12.77 8.42 5.24
C GLN A 27 -13.38 7.21 5.92
N ALA A 28 -13.12 6.00 5.41
CA ALA A 28 -13.66 4.76 5.96
C ALA A 28 -13.10 4.44 7.36
N LEU A 29 -11.85 4.80 7.63
CA LEU A 29 -11.20 4.60 8.93
C LEU A 29 -11.67 5.60 9.99
N GLY A 30 -12.18 6.74 9.59
CA GLY A 30 -12.66 7.77 10.51
C GLY A 30 -11.62 8.16 11.56
N ASP A 31 -11.98 8.04 12.84
CA ASP A 31 -11.10 8.35 13.98
C ASP A 31 -10.08 7.24 14.31
N ARG A 32 -10.09 6.13 13.57
CA ARG A 32 -9.24 4.96 13.77
C ARG A 32 -9.39 4.29 15.14
N ALA A 33 -10.54 4.46 15.79
CA ALA A 33 -10.79 3.85 17.08
C ALA A 33 -11.01 2.33 16.96
N GLY A 34 -10.49 1.59 17.93
CA GLY A 34 -10.73 0.15 18.06
C GLY A 34 -10.00 -0.74 17.07
N ILE A 35 -9.18 -0.20 16.16
CA ILE A 35 -8.44 -1.01 15.19
C ILE A 35 -7.14 -1.56 15.78
N ARG A 36 -6.57 -2.60 15.15
CA ARG A 36 -5.25 -3.14 15.53
C ARG A 36 -4.11 -2.17 15.31
N ARG A 37 -4.23 -1.31 14.30
CA ARG A 37 -3.27 -0.28 13.92
C ARG A 37 -2.01 -0.80 13.23
N TYR A 38 -1.35 -1.83 13.76
CA TYR A 38 -0.10 -2.38 13.22
C TYR A 38 -0.32 -3.74 12.61
N ALA A 39 0.34 -3.99 11.49
CA ALA A 39 0.44 -5.32 10.89
C ALA A 39 1.70 -5.48 10.06
N ASP A 40 2.09 -6.73 9.85
CA ASP A 40 3.11 -7.12 8.90
C ASP A 40 2.69 -8.39 8.16
N ALA A 41 3.14 -8.53 6.92
CA ALA A 41 2.98 -9.73 6.13
C ALA A 41 4.17 -9.94 5.20
N THR A 42 4.58 -11.19 5.09
CA THR A 42 5.53 -11.62 4.06
C THR A 42 4.80 -12.57 3.12
N VAL A 43 4.76 -12.22 1.84
CA VAL A 43 3.95 -12.93 0.84
C VAL A 43 4.85 -13.44 -0.28
N PRO A 44 4.83 -14.75 -0.55
CA PRO A 44 5.51 -15.32 -1.71
C PRO A 44 4.61 -15.33 -2.94
N LEU A 45 5.22 -15.24 -4.10
CA LEU A 45 4.67 -15.63 -5.38
C LEU A 45 5.79 -16.25 -6.21
N ASP A 46 5.76 -17.57 -6.35
CA ASP A 46 6.84 -18.37 -6.93
C ASP A 46 8.22 -18.00 -6.33
N GLU A 47 9.13 -17.46 -7.12
CA GLU A 47 10.48 -17.06 -6.67
C GLU A 47 10.48 -15.69 -5.97
N ALA A 48 9.43 -14.87 -6.14
CA ALA A 48 9.35 -13.57 -5.49
C ALA A 48 8.89 -13.70 -4.03
N LEU A 49 9.48 -12.89 -3.17
CA LEU A 49 9.12 -12.78 -1.76
C LEU A 49 9.14 -11.31 -1.37
N VAL A 50 7.99 -10.79 -0.94
CA VAL A 50 7.81 -9.40 -0.54
C VAL A 50 7.35 -9.32 0.89
N ARG A 51 7.92 -8.40 1.65
CA ARG A 51 7.49 -8.04 3.00
C ARG A 51 6.84 -6.66 2.98
N ALA A 52 5.69 -6.52 3.63
CA ALA A 52 5.06 -5.24 3.90
C ALA A 52 4.82 -5.08 5.40
N VAL A 53 4.98 -3.86 5.92
CA VAL A 53 4.70 -3.49 7.31
C VAL A 53 3.91 -2.19 7.30
N MET A 54 2.87 -2.08 8.14
CA MET A 54 1.99 -0.92 8.18
C MET A 54 1.75 -0.45 9.61
N ASP A 55 1.72 0.88 9.79
CA ASP A 55 1.14 1.57 10.92
C ASP A 55 0.06 2.55 10.41
N VAL A 56 -1.18 2.35 10.83
CA VAL A 56 -2.29 3.28 10.55
C VAL A 56 -2.15 4.49 11.48
N SER A 57 -1.09 5.26 11.24
CA SER A 57 -0.52 6.23 12.19
C SER A 57 -1.09 7.65 12.10
N GLY A 58 -1.84 7.97 11.04
CA GLY A 58 -2.18 9.36 10.70
C GLY A 58 -0.98 10.20 10.20
N ARG A 59 0.21 9.62 10.14
CA ARG A 59 1.45 10.25 9.67
C ARG A 59 1.91 9.55 8.40
N PRO A 60 1.68 10.17 7.22
CA PRO A 60 2.01 9.52 5.95
C PRO A 60 3.51 9.36 5.77
N PHE A 61 3.92 8.14 5.45
CA PHE A 61 5.30 7.82 5.10
C PHE A 61 5.35 6.54 4.27
N LEU A 62 6.09 6.55 3.18
CA LEU A 62 6.39 5.35 2.40
C LEU A 62 7.91 5.11 2.37
N SER A 63 8.32 3.94 2.87
CA SER A 63 9.64 3.35 2.63
C SER A 63 9.48 2.26 1.58
N TYR A 64 10.07 2.44 0.41
CA TYR A 64 9.91 1.52 -0.72
C TYR A 64 11.29 1.04 -1.18
N HIS A 65 11.66 -0.18 -0.78
CA HIS A 65 12.91 -0.83 -1.13
C HIS A 65 12.63 -2.03 -2.04
N VAL A 66 12.20 -1.72 -3.26
CA VAL A 66 11.89 -2.72 -4.28
C VAL A 66 12.67 -2.40 -5.54
N ASP A 67 13.72 -3.16 -5.76
CA ASP A 67 14.51 -3.09 -6.99
C ASP A 67 13.95 -4.11 -8.00
N ILE A 68 13.18 -3.61 -8.97
CA ILE A 68 12.66 -4.44 -10.06
C ILE A 68 13.77 -4.59 -11.08
N PRO A 69 14.28 -5.82 -11.33
CA PRO A 69 15.54 -6.04 -12.05
C PRO A 69 15.52 -5.60 -13.51
N LYS A 70 14.33 -5.45 -14.09
CA LYS A 70 14.16 -4.93 -15.46
C LYS A 70 12.82 -4.26 -15.63
N TRP A 71 12.78 -3.26 -16.50
CA TRP A 71 11.53 -2.65 -16.94
C TRP A 71 10.67 -3.66 -17.71
N GLN A 72 9.37 -3.63 -17.46
CA GLN A 72 8.39 -4.44 -18.17
C GLN A 72 7.01 -3.78 -18.11
N MET A 73 6.28 -3.89 -19.23
CA MET A 73 4.85 -3.65 -19.25
C MET A 73 4.10 -4.93 -18.86
N LEU A 74 3.14 -4.81 -17.95
CA LEU A 74 2.19 -5.88 -17.61
C LEU A 74 0.84 -5.53 -18.22
N GLY A 75 0.59 -5.98 -19.45
CA GLY A 75 -0.47 -5.41 -20.28
C GLY A 75 -0.17 -3.93 -20.53
N ASP A 76 -1.07 -3.04 -20.13
CA ASP A 76 -0.91 -1.59 -20.26
C ASP A 76 -0.30 -0.92 -19.00
N TYR A 77 0.13 -1.71 -18.00
CA TYR A 77 0.68 -1.22 -16.74
C TYR A 77 2.21 -1.23 -16.77
N ASP A 78 2.80 -0.06 -16.59
CA ASP A 78 4.24 0.09 -16.39
C ASP A 78 4.61 -0.24 -14.94
N VAL A 79 5.45 -1.26 -14.73
CA VAL A 79 5.88 -1.70 -13.40
C VAL A 79 6.60 -0.60 -12.60
N PHE A 80 7.22 0.37 -13.28
CA PHE A 80 7.90 1.48 -12.62
C PHE A 80 6.96 2.54 -12.05
N LEU A 81 5.66 2.46 -12.34
CA LEU A 81 4.64 3.29 -11.71
C LEU A 81 4.15 2.73 -10.35
N THR A 82 4.57 1.52 -9.99
CA THR A 82 4.16 0.89 -8.72
C THR A 82 4.50 1.73 -7.49
N PRO A 83 5.70 2.34 -7.34
CA PRO A 83 6.00 3.20 -6.20
C PRO A 83 5.13 4.46 -6.16
N GLU A 84 4.73 5.02 -7.31
CA GLU A 84 3.86 6.20 -7.36
C GLU A 84 2.46 5.89 -6.83
N PHE A 85 1.89 4.73 -7.19
CA PHE A 85 0.63 4.26 -6.63
C PHE A 85 0.68 4.16 -5.09
N PHE A 86 1.69 3.47 -4.55
CA PHE A 86 1.79 3.28 -3.10
C PHE A 86 2.10 4.59 -2.36
N ARG A 87 2.88 5.49 -2.98
CA ARG A 87 3.16 6.82 -2.43
C ARG A 87 1.89 7.66 -2.32
N ALA A 88 1.14 7.76 -3.42
CA ALA A 88 -0.12 8.50 -3.47
C ALA A 88 -1.14 7.93 -2.45
N LEU A 89 -1.28 6.61 -2.39
CA LEU A 89 -2.20 5.96 -1.46
C LEU A 89 -1.79 6.17 -0.01
N ALA A 90 -0.54 5.92 0.36
CA ALA A 90 -0.05 6.06 1.73
C ALA A 90 -0.17 7.51 2.23
N LEU A 91 0.16 8.48 1.36
CA LEU A 91 0.07 9.91 1.67
C LEU A 91 -1.38 10.32 1.97
N ASN A 92 -2.32 9.94 1.12
CA ASN A 92 -3.71 10.36 1.22
C ASN A 92 -4.51 9.57 2.28
N ALA A 93 -4.08 8.35 2.60
CA ALA A 93 -4.69 7.56 3.68
C ALA A 93 -4.11 7.85 5.07
N GLY A 94 -3.00 8.58 5.16
CA GLY A 94 -2.30 8.82 6.43
C GLY A 94 -1.65 7.56 7.00
N LEU A 95 -1.05 6.74 6.12
CA LEU A 95 -0.41 5.48 6.49
C LEU A 95 1.11 5.61 6.52
N THR A 96 1.75 5.00 7.51
CA THR A 96 3.18 4.67 7.45
C THR A 96 3.30 3.27 6.89
N VAL A 97 3.98 3.13 5.75
CA VAL A 97 4.12 1.85 5.03
C VAL A 97 5.58 1.59 4.70
N HIS A 98 6.05 0.40 4.99
CA HIS A 98 7.35 -0.09 4.55
C HIS A 98 7.14 -1.31 3.66
N ILE A 99 7.76 -1.31 2.49
CA ILE A 99 7.71 -2.42 1.52
C ILE A 99 9.13 -2.77 1.11
N ASP A 100 9.48 -4.02 1.32
CA ASP A 100 10.80 -4.56 0.98
C ASP A 100 10.66 -5.75 0.04
N LEU A 101 11.37 -5.74 -1.08
CA LEU A 101 11.60 -6.92 -1.88
C LEU A 101 12.71 -7.74 -1.23
N VAL A 102 12.36 -8.88 -0.66
CA VAL A 102 13.34 -9.79 -0.05
C VAL A 102 14.13 -10.52 -1.14
N ARG A 103 13.44 -10.95 -2.21
CA ARG A 103 14.00 -11.53 -3.43
C ARG A 103 12.93 -11.62 -4.51
N GLY A 104 13.34 -11.70 -5.77
CA GLY A 104 12.47 -11.88 -6.94
C GLY A 104 13.19 -11.52 -8.21
N GLU A 105 12.80 -12.13 -9.32
CA GLU A 105 13.41 -11.91 -10.64
C GLU A 105 12.36 -11.52 -11.69
N ASN A 106 11.14 -12.06 -11.59
CA ASN A 106 10.06 -11.78 -12.53
C ASN A 106 9.30 -10.52 -12.08
N PRO A 107 9.29 -9.43 -12.89
CA PRO A 107 8.58 -8.18 -12.54
C PRO A 107 7.09 -8.37 -12.23
N HIS A 108 6.40 -9.27 -12.95
CA HIS A 108 4.99 -9.58 -12.67
C HIS A 108 4.82 -10.19 -11.27
N HIS A 109 5.63 -11.21 -10.94
CA HIS A 109 5.56 -11.87 -9.63
C HIS A 109 5.88 -10.89 -8.51
N ILE A 110 6.87 -10.01 -8.71
CA ILE A 110 7.22 -8.98 -7.74
C ILE A 110 6.05 -8.04 -7.50
N VAL A 111 5.50 -7.43 -8.57
CA VAL A 111 4.41 -6.46 -8.46
C VAL A 111 3.15 -7.10 -7.86
N GLU A 112 2.78 -8.29 -8.30
CA GLU A 112 1.62 -8.99 -7.74
C GLU A 112 1.81 -9.34 -6.27
N ALA A 113 3.00 -9.80 -5.86
CA ALA A 113 3.33 -10.06 -4.46
C ALA A 113 3.27 -8.78 -3.61
N LEU A 114 3.69 -7.62 -4.15
CA LEU A 114 3.56 -6.31 -3.51
C LEU A 114 2.11 -5.98 -3.16
N PHE A 115 1.23 -6.05 -4.15
CA PHE A 115 -0.20 -5.77 -3.93
C PHE A 115 -0.85 -6.76 -2.97
N LYS A 116 -0.48 -8.04 -3.04
CA LYS A 116 -0.96 -9.07 -2.10
C LYS A 116 -0.47 -8.81 -0.68
N ALA A 117 0.81 -8.47 -0.50
CA ALA A 117 1.37 -8.13 0.81
C ALA A 117 0.69 -6.90 1.40
N PHE A 118 0.54 -5.84 0.59
CA PHE A 118 -0.15 -4.62 0.99
C PHE A 118 -1.62 -4.88 1.39
N GLY A 119 -2.38 -5.62 0.58
CA GLY A 119 -3.76 -5.96 0.90
C GLY A 119 -3.90 -6.74 2.21
N ARG A 120 -2.97 -7.68 2.49
CA ARG A 120 -2.96 -8.45 3.74
C ARG A 120 -2.65 -7.59 4.96
N VAL A 121 -1.66 -6.71 4.89
CA VAL A 121 -1.33 -5.83 6.03
C VAL A 121 -2.43 -4.80 6.27
N LEU A 122 -3.06 -4.29 5.21
CA LEU A 122 -4.18 -3.37 5.32
C LEU A 122 -5.35 -4.04 6.03
N ASP A 123 -5.77 -5.23 5.58
CA ASP A 123 -6.83 -6.01 6.23
C ASP A 123 -6.51 -6.23 7.72
N GLN A 124 -5.32 -6.72 8.05
CA GLN A 124 -4.94 -7.02 9.42
C GLN A 124 -4.84 -5.77 10.31
N ALA A 125 -4.28 -4.66 9.79
CA ALA A 125 -4.11 -3.43 10.56
C ALA A 125 -5.45 -2.73 10.86
N THR A 126 -6.44 -2.89 9.97
CA THR A 126 -7.76 -2.24 10.09
C THR A 126 -8.81 -3.10 10.79
N VAL A 127 -8.49 -4.36 11.13
CA VAL A 127 -9.39 -5.20 11.92
C VAL A 127 -9.75 -4.52 13.25
N VAL A 128 -11.05 -4.43 13.53
CA VAL A 128 -11.53 -4.00 14.83
C VAL A 128 -11.23 -5.08 15.87
N ASP A 129 -10.40 -4.75 16.87
CA ASP A 129 -10.03 -5.65 17.95
C ASP A 129 -10.80 -5.28 19.20
N PRO A 130 -11.68 -6.16 19.73
CA PRO A 130 -12.51 -5.86 20.89
C PRO A 130 -11.72 -5.57 22.19
N ARG A 131 -10.43 -5.88 22.19
CA ARG A 131 -9.52 -5.56 23.31
C ARG A 131 -8.98 -4.13 23.25
N VAL A 132 -9.07 -3.45 22.08
CA VAL A 132 -8.63 -2.07 21.89
C VAL A 132 -9.81 -1.14 22.17
N ARG A 133 -9.68 -0.29 23.19
CA ARG A 133 -10.70 0.70 23.54
C ARG A 133 -10.24 2.09 23.09
N GLY A 134 -11.08 2.76 22.30
CA GLY A 134 -10.76 4.09 21.76
C GLY A 134 -9.63 4.07 20.73
N VAL A 135 -8.97 5.20 20.56
CA VAL A 135 -7.86 5.35 19.61
C VAL A 135 -6.59 4.68 20.16
N PRO A 136 -5.95 3.76 19.43
CA PRO A 136 -4.77 3.04 19.91
C PRO A 136 -3.50 3.89 19.87
N SER A 137 -3.53 5.00 20.62
CA SER A 137 -2.42 5.97 20.72
C SER A 137 -2.40 6.57 22.12
N THR A 138 -1.21 6.67 22.71
CA THR A 138 -1.00 7.36 24.01
C THR A 138 -1.28 8.86 23.92
N LYS A 139 -1.36 9.42 22.70
CA LYS A 139 -1.72 10.82 22.46
C LYS A 139 -3.23 11.03 22.31
N GLY A 140 -4.03 9.94 22.24
CA GLY A 140 -5.47 10.01 22.02
C GLY A 140 -5.92 10.36 20.60
N VAL A 141 -4.97 10.52 19.67
CA VAL A 141 -5.20 10.82 18.25
C VAL A 141 -4.21 10.04 17.36
N LEU A 142 -4.66 9.77 16.13
CA LEU A 142 -3.86 9.19 15.04
C LEU A 142 -4.04 10.01 13.78
#